data_411b5488c56801513e772902c992d40a
#
_entry.id   411b5488c56801513e772902c992d40a
#
_cell.length_a   1.000
_cell.length_b   1.000
_cell.length_c   1.000
_cell.angle_alpha   90.00
_cell.angle_beta   90.00
_cell.angle_gamma   90.00
#
_symmetry.space_group_name_H-M   'P 1'
#
loop_
_entity.id
_entity.type
_entity.pdbx_description
1 polymer ?
#
loop_
_entity_poly.entity_id
_entity_poly.type
_entity_poly.pdbx_seq_one_letter_code
_entity_poly.pdbx_strand_id
1 'polypeptide(L)'
;MTELNGALIGCGFFAINQMHSWNDVSGAKIVAICDRDPERLRIVGDQFGIERRYADAEALFADGNVDFVDIATTVGSHRSLVEMAAAHKVPAICQKPFATNLGDAKAMVKACHDAGIPLMVHENFRWQTPIQAVRKALNSAAIGDPFWGRFSFRSGFDVFSGQPYLAEGERFIIEDLGIHTLDIARFILGDVTSLVARTKRVNPKIKGEDVATILLDHENGATSVVDVSYATKLQVDPFPETLIELDGTAGSIRLHQGYRLEIINNKGTAISDVSPRMLSWASRPWHNIQESVYAIQQHWVDRLASDEETSTSGADNLKTFALVEAAYSSAASGNRIDVKAMLA
;
A
#
# COMPACT_ATOMS: atom_id res chain seq x y z
N MET A 1 16.09 -2.15 -23.81
CA MET A 1 14.65 -1.79 -23.81
C MET A 1 14.56 -0.29 -23.95
N THR A 2 13.58 0.24 -24.67
CA THR A 2 13.31 1.69 -24.74
C THR A 2 12.84 2.16 -23.36
N GLU A 3 13.32 3.30 -22.87
CA GLU A 3 12.91 3.88 -21.61
C GLU A 3 11.44 4.33 -21.72
N LEU A 4 10.60 3.94 -20.73
CA LEU A 4 9.18 4.29 -20.69
C LEU A 4 8.99 5.75 -20.24
N ASN A 5 8.08 6.47 -20.89
CA ASN A 5 7.68 7.81 -20.52
C ASN A 5 6.41 7.75 -19.66
N GLY A 6 6.52 8.11 -18.39
CA GLY A 6 5.40 8.19 -17.48
C GLY A 6 4.86 9.59 -17.28
N ALA A 7 3.62 9.71 -16.84
CA ALA A 7 3.09 10.96 -16.31
C ALA A 7 2.59 10.78 -14.87
N LEU A 8 2.85 11.77 -14.00
CA LEU A 8 2.31 11.83 -12.65
C LEU A 8 1.07 12.72 -12.62
N ILE A 9 -0.05 12.19 -12.15
CA ILE A 9 -1.32 12.93 -11.97
C ILE A 9 -1.56 13.14 -10.48
N GLY A 10 -1.49 14.38 -10.02
CA GLY A 10 -1.49 14.80 -8.62
C GLY A 10 -0.10 15.16 -8.13
N CYS A 11 0.08 16.41 -7.69
CA CYS A 11 1.33 16.98 -7.18
C CYS A 11 1.24 17.26 -5.67
N GLY A 12 0.56 16.37 -4.91
CA GLY A 12 0.33 16.52 -3.48
C GLY A 12 1.52 16.07 -2.62
N PHE A 13 1.27 15.96 -1.31
CA PHE A 13 2.30 15.61 -0.31
C PHE A 13 3.05 14.31 -0.63
N PHE A 14 2.34 13.23 -0.93
CA PHE A 14 2.98 11.93 -1.19
C PHE A 14 3.65 11.87 -2.57
N ALA A 15 3.17 12.65 -3.54
CA ALA A 15 3.72 12.74 -4.88
C ALA A 15 5.20 13.13 -4.92
N ILE A 16 5.68 13.92 -3.95
CA ILE A 16 7.09 14.27 -3.82
C ILE A 16 7.97 13.01 -3.57
N ASN A 17 7.52 12.10 -2.71
CA ASN A 17 8.22 10.83 -2.49
C ASN A 17 8.21 9.96 -3.77
N GLN A 18 7.08 9.93 -4.48
CA GLN A 18 6.98 9.21 -5.76
C GLN A 18 7.92 9.80 -6.82
N MET A 19 7.98 11.12 -6.95
CA MET A 19 8.89 11.78 -7.91
C MET A 19 10.36 11.55 -7.60
N HIS A 20 10.77 11.61 -6.33
CA HIS A 20 12.13 11.24 -5.95
C HIS A 20 12.46 9.79 -6.33
N SER A 21 11.53 8.90 -6.08
CA SER A 21 11.66 7.49 -6.43
C SER A 21 11.70 7.29 -7.96
N TRP A 22 10.85 7.96 -8.74
CA TRP A 22 10.88 7.87 -10.20
C TRP A 22 12.22 8.30 -10.81
N ASN A 23 12.95 9.22 -10.17
CA ASN A 23 14.29 9.61 -10.61
C ASN A 23 15.34 8.49 -10.38
N ASP A 24 15.09 7.55 -9.46
CA ASP A 24 16.00 6.42 -9.17
C ASP A 24 15.60 5.13 -9.90
N VAL A 25 14.35 5.04 -10.38
CA VAL A 25 13.82 3.85 -11.09
C VAL A 25 14.51 3.70 -12.45
N SER A 26 14.90 2.49 -12.76
CA SER A 26 15.53 2.15 -14.05
C SER A 26 14.49 1.78 -15.10
N GLY A 27 14.66 2.25 -16.32
CA GLY A 27 13.81 1.88 -17.48
C GLY A 27 12.55 2.74 -17.64
N ALA A 28 12.34 3.74 -16.79
CA ALA A 28 11.25 4.72 -16.95
C ALA A 28 11.67 6.10 -16.42
N LYS A 29 10.94 7.13 -16.88
CA LYS A 29 11.05 8.50 -16.35
C LYS A 29 9.71 9.20 -16.41
N ILE A 30 9.46 10.14 -15.50
CA ILE A 30 8.29 11.03 -15.58
C ILE A 30 8.64 12.19 -16.51
N VAL A 31 7.87 12.33 -17.59
CA VAL A 31 8.04 13.37 -18.60
C VAL A 31 6.93 14.42 -18.56
N ALA A 32 5.86 14.17 -17.81
CA ALA A 32 4.73 15.08 -17.67
C ALA A 32 4.13 15.02 -16.28
N ILE A 33 3.56 16.11 -15.81
CA ILE A 33 2.82 16.19 -14.55
C ILE A 33 1.48 16.89 -14.75
N CYS A 34 0.48 16.51 -13.94
CA CYS A 34 -0.84 17.11 -13.96
C CYS A 34 -1.33 17.41 -12.54
N ASP A 35 -1.80 18.61 -12.28
CA ASP A 35 -2.52 19.00 -11.06
C ASP A 35 -3.43 20.19 -11.34
N ARG A 36 -4.57 20.28 -10.67
CA ARG A 36 -5.50 21.43 -10.76
C ARG A 36 -4.96 22.69 -10.09
N ASP A 37 -4.04 22.51 -9.13
CA ASP A 37 -3.39 23.60 -8.42
C ASP A 37 -2.14 24.07 -9.19
N PRO A 38 -2.15 25.28 -9.77
CA PRO A 38 -1.04 25.78 -10.58
C PRO A 38 0.25 25.98 -9.76
N GLU A 39 0.13 26.23 -8.45
CA GLU A 39 1.31 26.41 -7.59
C GLU A 39 1.99 25.08 -7.32
N ARG A 40 1.22 24.00 -7.08
CA ARG A 40 1.78 22.65 -6.97
C ARG A 40 2.44 22.19 -8.26
N LEU A 41 1.80 22.45 -9.42
CA LEU A 41 2.42 22.20 -10.73
C LEU A 41 3.75 22.93 -10.89
N ARG A 42 3.79 24.20 -10.49
CA ARG A 42 5.02 25.00 -10.56
C ARG A 42 6.10 24.42 -9.67
N ILE A 43 5.79 24.16 -8.39
CA ILE A 43 6.75 23.65 -7.40
C ILE A 43 7.33 22.31 -7.85
N VAL A 44 6.48 21.33 -8.17
CA VAL A 44 6.93 20.00 -8.57
C VAL A 44 7.66 20.04 -9.91
N GLY A 45 7.12 20.77 -10.88
CA GLY A 45 7.76 20.92 -12.19
C GLY A 45 9.14 21.57 -12.13
N ASP A 46 9.31 22.61 -11.30
CA ASP A 46 10.60 23.29 -11.13
C ASP A 46 11.60 22.39 -10.36
N GLN A 47 11.13 21.72 -9.29
CA GLN A 47 11.96 20.84 -8.47
C GLN A 47 12.53 19.65 -9.26
N PHE A 48 11.73 19.06 -10.14
CA PHE A 48 12.10 17.84 -10.88
C PHE A 48 12.42 18.08 -12.36
N GLY A 49 12.41 19.34 -12.81
CA GLY A 49 12.75 19.72 -14.19
C GLY A 49 11.73 19.24 -15.23
N ILE A 50 10.44 19.15 -14.85
CA ILE A 50 9.37 18.72 -15.76
C ILE A 50 8.77 19.93 -16.47
N GLU A 51 8.90 19.97 -17.79
CA GLU A 51 8.37 21.07 -18.62
C GLU A 51 6.90 20.87 -19.04
N ARG A 52 6.50 19.59 -19.30
CA ARG A 52 5.12 19.27 -19.72
C ARG A 52 4.21 19.24 -18.50
N ARG A 53 3.43 20.33 -18.33
CA ARG A 53 2.57 20.57 -17.16
C ARG A 53 1.14 20.80 -17.60
N TYR A 54 0.19 20.05 -17.02
CA TYR A 54 -1.22 20.08 -17.42
C TYR A 54 -2.10 20.44 -16.23
N ALA A 55 -3.06 21.36 -16.44
CA ALA A 55 -4.04 21.73 -15.41
C ALA A 55 -5.18 20.71 -15.28
N ASP A 56 -5.37 19.88 -16.30
CA ASP A 56 -6.36 18.81 -16.31
C ASP A 56 -5.84 17.54 -17.01
N ALA A 57 -6.42 16.40 -16.63
CA ALA A 57 -5.98 15.10 -17.12
C ALA A 57 -6.42 14.84 -18.57
N GLU A 58 -7.54 15.42 -19.04
CA GLU A 58 -8.00 15.25 -20.44
C GLU A 58 -6.96 15.81 -21.42
N ALA A 59 -6.42 17.00 -21.11
CA ALA A 59 -5.37 17.60 -21.92
C ALA A 59 -4.09 16.76 -21.92
N LEU A 60 -3.71 16.17 -20.79
CA LEU A 60 -2.57 15.26 -20.69
C LEU A 60 -2.77 14.01 -21.56
N PHE A 61 -3.92 13.35 -21.47
CA PHE A 61 -4.22 12.17 -22.27
C PHE A 61 -4.39 12.47 -23.76
N ALA A 62 -4.97 13.63 -24.10
CA ALA A 62 -5.14 14.06 -25.49
C ALA A 62 -3.81 14.38 -26.19
N ASP A 63 -2.82 14.91 -25.45
CA ASP A 63 -1.46 15.15 -26.00
C ASP A 63 -0.73 13.82 -26.29
N GLY A 64 -1.07 12.73 -25.57
CA GLY A 64 -0.43 11.43 -25.73
C GLY A 64 1.04 11.46 -25.29
N ASN A 65 1.88 10.62 -25.91
CA ASN A 65 3.32 10.53 -25.63
C ASN A 65 3.66 10.13 -24.17
N VAL A 66 2.80 9.31 -23.56
CA VAL A 66 3.05 8.65 -22.28
C VAL A 66 2.72 7.17 -22.38
N ASP A 67 3.58 6.34 -21.83
CA ASP A 67 3.44 4.87 -21.83
C ASP A 67 2.66 4.40 -20.60
N PHE A 68 2.61 5.19 -19.52
CA PHE A 68 1.82 4.92 -18.31
C PHE A 68 1.52 6.20 -17.53
N VAL A 69 0.56 6.11 -16.61
CA VAL A 69 0.27 7.17 -15.64
C VAL A 69 0.40 6.66 -14.21
N ASP A 70 0.93 7.52 -13.32
CA ASP A 70 0.95 7.35 -11.87
C ASP A 70 -0.05 8.33 -11.25
N ILE A 71 -1.17 7.81 -10.72
CA ILE A 71 -2.28 8.59 -10.18
C ILE A 71 -2.08 8.74 -8.66
N ALA A 72 -1.61 9.91 -8.24
CA ALA A 72 -1.26 10.28 -6.87
C ALA A 72 -2.19 11.34 -6.27
N THR A 73 -3.43 11.36 -6.68
CA THR A 73 -4.46 12.32 -6.26
C THR A 73 -5.15 11.87 -4.96
N THR A 74 -6.15 12.62 -4.52
CA THR A 74 -7.08 12.19 -3.47
C THR A 74 -8.06 11.14 -4.02
N VAL A 75 -8.47 10.20 -3.18
CA VAL A 75 -9.27 9.02 -3.54
C VAL A 75 -10.54 9.32 -4.35
N GLY A 76 -11.18 10.48 -4.11
CA GLY A 76 -12.42 10.87 -4.82
C GLY A 76 -12.27 11.02 -6.33
N SER A 77 -11.05 11.19 -6.86
CA SER A 77 -10.79 11.30 -8.29
C SER A 77 -10.19 10.03 -8.92
N HIS A 78 -9.85 9.00 -8.12
CA HIS A 78 -9.21 7.79 -8.63
C HIS A 78 -10.03 7.12 -9.72
N ARG A 79 -11.32 6.89 -9.48
CA ARG A 79 -12.20 6.22 -10.43
C ARG A 79 -12.22 6.92 -11.79
N SER A 80 -12.51 8.21 -11.81
CA SER A 80 -12.58 8.98 -13.07
C SER A 80 -11.26 8.98 -13.83
N LEU A 81 -10.13 9.10 -13.12
CA LEU A 81 -8.79 9.10 -13.74
C LEU A 81 -8.39 7.72 -14.28
N VAL A 82 -8.71 6.63 -13.56
CA VAL A 82 -8.46 5.27 -14.04
C VAL A 82 -9.36 4.92 -15.23
N GLU A 83 -10.64 5.29 -15.20
CA GLU A 83 -11.56 5.12 -16.34
C GLU A 83 -11.10 5.92 -17.57
N MET A 84 -10.54 7.12 -17.36
CA MET A 84 -9.92 7.94 -18.43
C MET A 84 -8.67 7.27 -18.99
N ALA A 85 -7.78 6.74 -18.14
CA ALA A 85 -6.61 5.97 -18.57
C ALA A 85 -7.02 4.76 -19.41
N ALA A 86 -8.07 4.02 -18.96
CA ALA A 86 -8.63 2.89 -19.71
C ALA A 86 -9.19 3.30 -21.08
N ALA A 87 -9.92 4.42 -21.17
CA ALA A 87 -10.44 4.94 -22.43
C ALA A 87 -9.33 5.31 -23.43
N HIS A 88 -8.19 5.79 -22.94
CA HIS A 88 -7.02 6.12 -23.75
C HIS A 88 -6.03 4.93 -23.91
N LYS A 89 -6.34 3.76 -23.32
CA LYS A 89 -5.49 2.55 -23.33
C LYS A 89 -4.09 2.80 -22.75
N VAL A 90 -4.00 3.62 -21.72
CA VAL A 90 -2.75 3.94 -21.01
C VAL A 90 -2.69 3.15 -19.70
N PRO A 91 -1.71 2.27 -19.50
CA PRO A 91 -1.46 1.58 -18.23
C PRO A 91 -1.45 2.53 -17.03
N ALA A 92 -2.03 2.11 -15.91
CA ALA A 92 -2.15 2.97 -14.74
C ALA A 92 -1.68 2.32 -13.45
N ILE A 93 -0.91 3.07 -12.66
CA ILE A 93 -0.71 2.82 -11.24
C ILE A 93 -1.50 3.85 -10.44
N CYS A 94 -2.25 3.43 -9.44
CA CYS A 94 -3.15 4.30 -8.66
C CYS A 94 -2.84 4.22 -7.17
N GLN A 95 -2.82 5.35 -6.50
CA GLN A 95 -2.53 5.45 -5.06
C GLN A 95 -3.61 4.77 -4.20
N LYS A 96 -3.20 4.30 -3.01
CA LYS A 96 -4.12 3.87 -1.95
C LYS A 96 -4.76 5.08 -1.22
N PRO A 97 -5.94 4.94 -0.58
CA PRO A 97 -6.85 3.81 -0.73
C PRO A 97 -7.38 3.73 -2.15
N PHE A 98 -7.62 2.50 -2.65
CA PHE A 98 -7.90 2.24 -4.05
C PHE A 98 -9.11 3.03 -4.59
N ALA A 99 -10.20 3.05 -3.84
CA ALA A 99 -11.44 3.73 -4.22
C ALA A 99 -12.18 4.24 -2.96
N THR A 100 -13.28 4.95 -3.17
CA THR A 100 -14.15 5.44 -2.09
C THR A 100 -15.10 4.36 -1.56
N ASN A 101 -15.35 3.32 -2.35
CA ASN A 101 -16.20 2.17 -2.01
C ASN A 101 -15.89 0.99 -2.94
N LEU A 102 -16.39 -0.19 -2.57
CA LEU A 102 -16.11 -1.43 -3.29
C LEU A 102 -16.69 -1.45 -4.72
N GLY A 103 -17.82 -0.78 -4.95
CA GLY A 103 -18.43 -0.65 -6.28
C GLY A 103 -17.53 0.14 -7.24
N ASP A 104 -16.95 1.25 -6.78
CA ASP A 104 -15.99 2.04 -7.56
C ASP A 104 -14.71 1.24 -7.84
N ALA A 105 -14.19 0.51 -6.85
CA ALA A 105 -13.02 -0.34 -7.04
C ALA A 105 -13.27 -1.44 -8.11
N LYS A 106 -14.43 -2.13 -8.04
CA LYS A 106 -14.83 -3.12 -9.05
C LYS A 106 -14.96 -2.48 -10.45
N ALA A 107 -15.52 -1.26 -10.54
CA ALA A 107 -15.66 -0.55 -11.82
C ALA A 107 -14.31 -0.20 -12.43
N MET A 108 -13.34 0.25 -11.63
CA MET A 108 -11.98 0.57 -12.08
C MET A 108 -11.26 -0.69 -12.62
N VAL A 109 -11.33 -1.80 -11.89
CA VAL A 109 -10.74 -3.08 -12.33
C VAL A 109 -11.37 -3.52 -13.65
N LYS A 110 -12.70 -3.46 -13.75
CA LYS A 110 -13.41 -3.85 -14.96
C LYS A 110 -13.04 -2.96 -16.15
N ALA A 111 -12.96 -1.63 -15.97
CA ALA A 111 -12.63 -0.71 -17.05
C ALA A 111 -11.24 -1.00 -17.64
N CYS A 112 -10.23 -1.23 -16.79
CA CYS A 112 -8.88 -1.56 -17.25
C CYS A 112 -8.82 -2.96 -17.89
N HIS A 113 -9.50 -3.95 -17.32
CA HIS A 113 -9.62 -5.28 -17.91
C HIS A 113 -10.24 -5.24 -19.32
N ASP A 114 -11.37 -4.54 -19.48
CA ASP A 114 -12.09 -4.42 -20.77
C ASP A 114 -11.25 -3.65 -21.82
N ALA A 115 -10.43 -2.70 -21.36
CA ALA A 115 -9.49 -1.95 -22.22
C ALA A 115 -8.22 -2.74 -22.56
N GLY A 116 -7.95 -3.85 -21.87
CA GLY A 116 -6.74 -4.66 -22.02
C GLY A 116 -5.48 -3.96 -21.52
N ILE A 117 -5.59 -3.13 -20.48
CA ILE A 117 -4.45 -2.43 -19.88
C ILE A 117 -4.17 -2.91 -18.44
N PRO A 118 -2.88 -2.94 -18.03
CA PRO A 118 -2.53 -3.17 -16.62
C PRO A 118 -3.04 -2.04 -15.71
N LEU A 119 -3.55 -2.43 -14.55
CA LEU A 119 -3.84 -1.55 -13.42
C LEU A 119 -3.15 -2.10 -12.18
N MET A 120 -2.30 -1.29 -11.55
CA MET A 120 -1.66 -1.59 -10.27
C MET A 120 -2.09 -0.58 -9.22
N VAL A 121 -2.28 -1.04 -7.98
CA VAL A 121 -2.48 -0.16 -6.84
C VAL A 121 -1.15 0.05 -6.11
N HIS A 122 -0.84 1.30 -5.79
CA HIS A 122 0.40 1.68 -5.10
C HIS A 122 0.31 1.31 -3.60
N GLU A 123 0.10 0.00 -3.33
CA GLU A 123 0.12 -0.59 -1.99
C GLU A 123 1.55 -1.02 -1.68
N ASN A 124 2.35 -0.10 -1.17
CA ASN A 124 3.80 -0.22 -1.11
C ASN A 124 4.34 -1.01 0.10
N PHE A 125 3.57 -1.21 1.19
CA PHE A 125 4.14 -1.78 2.42
C PHE A 125 4.60 -3.22 2.27
N ARG A 126 3.94 -4.06 1.44
CA ARG A 126 4.45 -5.41 1.15
C ARG A 126 5.84 -5.40 0.49
N TRP A 127 6.24 -4.27 -0.12
CA TRP A 127 7.53 -4.07 -0.78
C TRP A 127 8.66 -3.64 0.17
N GLN A 128 8.36 -3.36 1.43
CA GLN A 128 9.38 -3.07 2.43
C GLN A 128 10.35 -4.23 2.56
N THR A 129 11.66 -3.98 2.57
CA THR A 129 12.71 -4.99 2.72
C THR A 129 12.47 -5.97 3.87
N PRO A 130 12.08 -5.55 5.10
CA PRO A 130 11.79 -6.48 6.18
C PRO A 130 10.58 -7.39 5.89
N ILE A 131 9.55 -6.92 5.22
CA ILE A 131 8.37 -7.72 4.86
C ILE A 131 8.74 -8.76 3.78
N GLN A 132 9.51 -8.37 2.78
CA GLN A 132 10.03 -9.28 1.76
C GLN A 132 10.94 -10.37 2.37
N ALA A 133 11.73 -10.02 3.39
CA ALA A 133 12.56 -11.00 4.11
C ALA A 133 11.72 -12.04 4.87
N VAL A 134 10.62 -11.63 5.52
CA VAL A 134 9.66 -12.55 6.15
C VAL A 134 9.04 -13.48 5.10
N ARG A 135 8.57 -12.92 3.96
CA ARG A 135 8.01 -13.72 2.86
C ARG A 135 9.01 -14.74 2.31
N LYS A 136 10.26 -14.32 2.12
CA LYS A 136 11.35 -15.21 1.66
C LYS A 136 11.61 -16.34 2.65
N ALA A 137 11.65 -16.04 3.95
CA ALA A 137 11.83 -17.06 4.98
C ALA A 137 10.68 -18.07 4.99
N LEU A 138 9.44 -17.60 4.85
CA LEU A 138 8.26 -18.48 4.76
C LEU A 138 8.31 -19.35 3.49
N ASN A 139 8.63 -18.78 2.33
CA ASN A 139 8.75 -19.52 1.07
C ASN A 139 9.86 -20.59 1.09
N SER A 140 10.86 -20.44 1.95
CA SER A 140 11.92 -21.45 2.15
C SER A 140 11.50 -22.62 3.04
N ALA A 141 10.21 -22.67 3.46
CA ALA A 141 9.64 -23.62 4.41
C ALA A 141 10.38 -23.66 5.77
N ALA A 142 10.98 -22.53 6.17
CA ALA A 142 11.80 -22.43 7.37
C ALA A 142 11.06 -22.81 8.67
N ILE A 143 9.72 -22.65 8.67
CA ILE A 143 8.83 -22.93 9.81
C ILE A 143 7.75 -23.98 9.51
N GLY A 144 7.80 -24.66 8.35
CA GLY A 144 6.72 -25.54 7.87
C GLY A 144 5.46 -24.78 7.48
N ASP A 145 4.29 -25.38 7.67
CA ASP A 145 3.01 -24.78 7.33
C ASP A 145 2.59 -23.77 8.42
N PRO A 146 2.37 -22.50 8.07
CA PRO A 146 1.95 -21.48 9.02
C PRO A 146 0.49 -21.71 9.43
N PHE A 147 0.21 -21.64 10.73
CA PHE A 147 -1.15 -21.80 11.27
C PHE A 147 -1.63 -20.58 12.06
N TRP A 148 -0.71 -19.72 12.49
CA TRP A 148 -1.03 -18.49 13.22
C TRP A 148 -0.10 -17.34 12.85
N GLY A 149 -0.66 -16.10 12.87
CA GLY A 149 0.13 -14.88 12.64
C GLY A 149 -0.40 -13.67 13.40
N ARG A 150 0.50 -12.71 13.64
CA ARG A 150 0.17 -11.37 14.12
C ARG A 150 0.94 -10.33 13.33
N PHE A 151 0.22 -9.28 12.89
CA PHE A 151 0.74 -8.15 12.15
C PHE A 151 0.40 -6.88 12.93
N SER A 152 1.40 -6.26 13.53
CA SER A 152 1.21 -5.18 14.50
C SER A 152 1.90 -3.90 14.06
N PHE A 153 1.12 -2.81 13.93
CA PHE A 153 1.66 -1.47 13.76
C PHE A 153 1.08 -0.57 14.85
N ARG A 154 1.84 -0.37 15.91
CA ARG A 154 1.39 0.40 17.07
C ARG A 154 2.38 1.52 17.37
N SER A 155 1.95 2.76 17.26
CA SER A 155 2.78 3.95 17.36
C SER A 155 2.02 5.09 18.06
N GLY A 156 2.75 6.06 18.56
CA GLY A 156 2.24 7.37 19.00
C GLY A 156 2.77 8.51 18.15
N PHE A 157 3.28 8.19 16.96
CA PHE A 157 3.80 9.19 16.03
C PHE A 157 2.69 10.16 15.61
N ASP A 158 3.01 11.46 15.59
CA ASP A 158 2.07 12.51 15.18
C ASP A 158 2.00 12.61 13.65
N VAL A 159 1.07 11.85 13.06
CA VAL A 159 0.80 11.88 11.62
C VAL A 159 0.01 13.13 11.21
N PHE A 160 -0.72 13.73 12.16
CA PHE A 160 -1.64 14.86 11.88
C PHE A 160 -0.90 16.15 11.57
N SER A 161 0.31 16.36 12.15
CA SER A 161 1.15 17.51 11.81
C SER A 161 1.56 17.56 10.35
N GLY A 162 1.78 16.39 9.72
CA GLY A 162 2.11 16.28 8.30
C GLY A 162 0.88 16.16 7.39
N GLN A 163 -0.23 15.59 7.91
CA GLN A 163 -1.43 15.25 7.18
C GLN A 163 -2.70 15.64 7.98
N PRO A 164 -2.99 16.94 8.15
CA PRO A 164 -4.09 17.42 9.01
C PRO A 164 -5.46 16.88 8.60
N TYR A 165 -5.66 16.57 7.31
CA TYR A 165 -6.92 16.03 6.80
C TYR A 165 -7.31 14.69 7.41
N LEU A 166 -6.36 13.91 7.92
CA LEU A 166 -6.62 12.62 8.58
C LEU A 166 -7.43 12.80 9.88
N ALA A 167 -7.34 13.95 10.54
CA ALA A 167 -8.12 14.24 11.74
C ALA A 167 -9.61 14.47 11.44
N GLU A 168 -9.94 14.85 10.21
CA GLU A 168 -11.29 15.23 9.78
C GLU A 168 -12.10 14.07 9.18
N GLY A 169 -11.46 12.95 8.85
CA GLY A 169 -12.11 11.75 8.29
C GLY A 169 -12.93 11.01 9.33
N GLU A 170 -14.16 10.59 8.98
CA GLU A 170 -15.00 9.72 9.84
C GLU A 170 -14.42 8.28 9.91
N ARG A 171 -13.61 7.89 8.94
CA ARG A 171 -12.84 6.64 8.84
C ARG A 171 -11.37 7.01 8.84
N PHE A 172 -10.55 6.35 9.67
CA PHE A 172 -9.15 6.72 9.78
C PHE A 172 -8.19 5.52 9.81
N ILE A 173 -8.01 4.88 10.97
CA ILE A 173 -6.88 3.97 11.17
C ILE A 173 -6.93 2.73 10.27
N ILE A 174 -8.12 2.19 10.01
CA ILE A 174 -8.26 1.00 9.14
C ILE A 174 -7.98 1.38 7.69
N GLU A 175 -8.49 2.53 7.23
CA GLU A 175 -8.37 2.99 5.85
C GLU A 175 -6.99 3.55 5.52
N ASP A 176 -6.34 4.22 6.48
CA ASP A 176 -5.02 4.82 6.27
C ASP A 176 -3.86 3.83 6.49
N LEU A 177 -3.86 3.14 7.63
CA LEU A 177 -2.78 2.25 8.06
C LEU A 177 -3.17 0.75 8.03
N GLY A 178 -4.39 0.45 8.44
CA GLY A 178 -4.91 -0.91 8.47
C GLY A 178 -4.90 -1.58 7.10
N ILE A 179 -5.16 -0.83 6.03
CA ILE A 179 -5.09 -1.31 4.65
C ILE A 179 -3.73 -1.94 4.35
N HIS A 180 -2.63 -1.33 4.78
CA HIS A 180 -1.28 -1.84 4.59
C HIS A 180 -1.03 -3.13 5.37
N THR A 181 -1.45 -3.19 6.64
CA THR A 181 -1.25 -4.38 7.49
C THR A 181 -2.17 -5.53 7.09
N LEU A 182 -3.37 -5.26 6.60
CA LEU A 182 -4.26 -6.24 5.98
C LEU A 182 -3.68 -6.81 4.68
N ASP A 183 -3.07 -5.95 3.87
CA ASP A 183 -2.35 -6.36 2.67
C ASP A 183 -1.16 -7.27 2.98
N ILE A 184 -0.34 -6.90 3.98
CA ILE A 184 0.77 -7.73 4.45
C ILE A 184 0.26 -9.08 4.96
N ALA A 185 -0.83 -9.12 5.73
CA ALA A 185 -1.39 -10.38 6.24
C ALA A 185 -1.81 -11.31 5.09
N ARG A 186 -2.49 -10.78 4.05
CA ARG A 186 -2.80 -11.53 2.82
C ARG A 186 -1.55 -11.96 2.07
N PHE A 187 -0.60 -11.07 1.90
CA PHE A 187 0.66 -11.36 1.20
C PHE A 187 1.45 -12.49 1.85
N ILE A 188 1.44 -12.57 3.17
CA ILE A 188 2.18 -13.56 3.95
C ILE A 188 1.40 -14.88 4.09
N LEU A 189 0.12 -14.84 4.50
CA LEU A 189 -0.67 -16.02 4.87
C LEU A 189 -1.72 -16.43 3.83
N GLY A 190 -1.89 -15.67 2.74
CA GLY A 190 -2.88 -15.95 1.71
C GLY A 190 -4.23 -15.27 1.96
N ASP A 191 -5.18 -15.48 1.03
CA ASP A 191 -6.47 -14.81 1.02
C ASP A 191 -7.30 -15.12 2.27
N VAL A 192 -8.17 -14.17 2.64
CA VAL A 192 -9.00 -14.21 3.85
C VAL A 192 -10.43 -14.58 3.49
N THR A 193 -11.00 -15.51 4.22
CA THR A 193 -12.40 -15.95 4.04
C THR A 193 -13.38 -15.10 4.85
N SER A 194 -12.99 -14.73 6.07
CA SER A 194 -13.85 -13.97 6.99
C SER A 194 -13.04 -13.22 8.03
N LEU A 195 -13.66 -12.22 8.64
CA LEU A 195 -13.03 -11.45 9.71
C LEU A 195 -14.01 -10.95 10.77
N VAL A 196 -13.45 -10.61 11.94
CA VAL A 196 -14.10 -9.83 13.01
C VAL A 196 -13.22 -8.65 13.37
N ALA A 197 -13.80 -7.46 13.50
CA ALA A 197 -13.07 -6.24 13.85
C ALA A 197 -13.68 -5.51 15.04
N ARG A 198 -12.82 -4.80 15.77
CA ARG A 198 -13.18 -3.84 16.82
C ARG A 198 -12.34 -2.59 16.64
N THR A 199 -12.97 -1.44 16.82
CA THR A 199 -12.33 -0.12 16.71
C THR A 199 -12.51 0.66 17.99
N LYS A 200 -11.61 1.62 18.23
CA LYS A 200 -11.68 2.57 19.31
C LYS A 200 -11.13 3.91 18.87
N ARG A 201 -11.83 4.98 19.21
CA ARG A 201 -11.29 6.34 19.18
C ARG A 201 -10.78 6.69 20.57
N VAL A 202 -9.48 6.93 20.69
CA VAL A 202 -8.79 7.31 21.94
C VAL A 202 -8.48 8.80 21.92
N ASN A 203 -8.01 9.34 20.79
CA ASN A 203 -7.74 10.76 20.61
C ASN A 203 -9.07 11.54 20.42
N PRO A 204 -9.47 12.42 21.37
CA PRO A 204 -10.74 13.17 21.24
C PRO A 204 -10.71 14.27 20.16
N LYS A 205 -9.52 14.61 19.63
CA LYS A 205 -9.34 15.68 18.63
C LYS A 205 -9.57 15.25 17.19
N ILE A 206 -9.80 13.96 16.95
CA ILE A 206 -10.07 13.42 15.61
C ILE A 206 -11.49 12.89 15.52
N LYS A 207 -12.01 12.68 14.31
CA LYS A 207 -13.36 12.14 14.10
C LYS A 207 -13.39 10.62 14.03
N GLY A 208 -12.49 10.03 13.25
CA GLY A 208 -12.40 8.58 13.06
C GLY A 208 -11.75 7.84 14.24
N GLU A 209 -11.62 6.54 14.08
CA GLU A 209 -10.96 5.64 15.02
C GLU A 209 -9.44 5.70 14.85
N ASP A 210 -8.68 5.62 15.95
CA ASP A 210 -7.21 5.58 15.97
C ASP A 210 -6.64 4.27 16.53
N VAL A 211 -7.51 3.31 16.81
CA VAL A 211 -7.16 1.94 17.22
C VAL A 211 -8.08 0.94 16.55
N ALA A 212 -7.52 -0.10 15.95
CA ALA A 212 -8.29 -1.24 15.45
C ALA A 212 -7.59 -2.56 15.76
N THR A 213 -8.40 -3.60 16.06
CA THR A 213 -7.96 -4.99 16.19
C THR A 213 -8.88 -5.84 15.33
N ILE A 214 -8.29 -6.63 14.43
CA ILE A 214 -8.99 -7.40 13.42
C ILE A 214 -8.47 -8.84 13.48
N LEU A 215 -9.39 -9.80 13.68
CA LEU A 215 -9.12 -11.23 13.60
C LEU A 215 -9.49 -11.72 12.21
N LEU A 216 -8.57 -12.41 11.53
CA LEU A 216 -8.71 -12.92 10.17
C LEU A 216 -8.70 -14.45 10.15
N ASP A 217 -9.60 -15.06 9.39
CA ASP A 217 -9.55 -16.48 9.03
C ASP A 217 -9.08 -16.60 7.57
N HIS A 218 -7.96 -17.29 7.33
CA HIS A 218 -7.39 -17.48 6.01
C HIS A 218 -7.91 -18.74 5.30
N GLU A 219 -7.84 -18.76 3.97
CA GLU A 219 -8.30 -19.89 3.15
C GLU A 219 -7.53 -21.18 3.42
N ASN A 220 -6.26 -21.07 3.80
CA ASN A 220 -5.41 -22.21 4.15
C ASN A 220 -5.64 -22.76 5.57
N GLY A 221 -6.60 -22.19 6.30
CA GLY A 221 -6.94 -22.57 7.68
C GLY A 221 -6.11 -21.86 8.76
N ALA A 222 -5.17 -21.00 8.39
CA ALA A 222 -4.45 -20.17 9.36
C ALA A 222 -5.37 -19.07 9.92
N THR A 223 -5.09 -18.65 11.15
CA THR A 223 -5.74 -17.50 11.78
C THR A 223 -4.71 -16.40 12.03
N SER A 224 -5.07 -15.15 11.81
CA SER A 224 -4.17 -14.05 12.15
C SER A 224 -4.85 -12.86 12.82
N VAL A 225 -4.05 -12.06 13.50
CA VAL A 225 -4.48 -10.81 14.13
C VAL A 225 -3.74 -9.64 13.47
N VAL A 226 -4.50 -8.67 13.00
CA VAL A 226 -4.00 -7.35 12.61
C VAL A 226 -4.36 -6.39 13.72
N ASP A 227 -3.36 -5.72 14.31
CA ASP A 227 -3.60 -4.67 15.30
C ASP A 227 -2.84 -3.40 14.96
N VAL A 228 -3.59 -2.30 14.84
CA VAL A 228 -3.08 -1.00 14.42
C VAL A 228 -3.49 0.09 15.39
N SER A 229 -2.58 1.04 15.67
CA SER A 229 -2.85 2.14 16.58
C SER A 229 -1.92 3.33 16.34
N TYR A 230 -2.48 4.55 16.33
CA TYR A 230 -1.74 5.79 16.52
C TYR A 230 -1.93 6.41 17.93
N ALA A 231 -2.58 5.68 18.85
CA ALA A 231 -2.78 6.09 20.24
C ALA A 231 -1.84 5.41 21.24
N THR A 232 -0.91 4.60 20.78
CA THR A 232 -0.02 3.81 21.63
C THR A 232 1.18 4.66 22.07
N LYS A 233 1.46 4.69 23.37
CA LYS A 233 2.62 5.38 23.94
C LYS A 233 3.66 4.36 24.33
N LEU A 234 4.82 4.41 23.69
CA LEU A 234 5.95 3.51 23.91
C LEU A 234 7.18 4.32 24.31
N GLN A 235 8.08 3.71 25.07
CA GLN A 235 9.35 4.34 25.43
C GLN A 235 10.22 4.60 24.19
N VAL A 236 10.24 3.64 23.26
CA VAL A 236 10.84 3.79 21.94
C VAL A 236 9.74 3.48 20.93
N ASP A 237 9.38 4.46 20.13
CA ASP A 237 8.35 4.31 19.12
C ASP A 237 8.90 3.56 17.90
N PRO A 238 8.25 2.47 17.45
CA PRO A 238 8.72 1.70 16.30
C PRO A 238 8.36 2.31 14.95
N PHE A 239 7.67 3.45 14.90
CA PHE A 239 7.29 4.06 13.62
C PHE A 239 8.47 4.14 12.64
N PRO A 240 8.32 3.71 11.40
CA PRO A 240 7.14 3.20 10.69
C PRO A 240 7.16 1.66 10.49
N GLU A 241 7.52 0.91 11.50
CA GLU A 241 7.75 -0.53 11.39
C GLU A 241 6.47 -1.33 11.64
N THR A 242 6.22 -2.33 10.78
CA THR A 242 5.24 -3.39 11.05
C THR A 242 5.98 -4.56 11.70
N LEU A 243 5.60 -4.90 12.92
CA LEU A 243 6.13 -6.07 13.64
C LEU A 243 5.32 -7.31 13.27
N ILE A 244 6.00 -8.45 13.09
CA ILE A 244 5.34 -9.69 12.63
C ILE A 244 5.74 -10.86 13.53
N GLU A 245 4.73 -11.63 13.91
CA GLU A 245 4.88 -12.91 14.58
C GLU A 245 4.17 -13.98 13.75
N LEU A 246 4.86 -15.07 13.44
CA LEU A 246 4.31 -16.23 12.71
C LEU A 246 4.68 -17.50 13.44
N ASP A 247 3.72 -18.41 13.59
CA ASP A 247 3.93 -19.75 14.09
C ASP A 247 3.53 -20.78 13.02
N GLY A 248 4.43 -21.72 12.79
CA GLY A 248 4.26 -22.80 11.83
C GLY A 248 4.55 -24.17 12.46
N THR A 249 4.25 -25.23 11.73
CA THR A 249 4.35 -26.62 12.23
C THR A 249 5.79 -27.06 12.56
N ALA A 250 6.81 -26.35 12.07
CA ALA A 250 8.22 -26.67 12.28
C ALA A 250 9.04 -25.53 12.91
N GLY A 251 8.40 -24.41 13.29
CA GLY A 251 9.12 -23.28 13.88
C GLY A 251 8.32 -21.99 13.90
N SER A 252 9.01 -20.89 14.17
CA SER A 252 8.42 -19.55 14.28
C SER A 252 9.29 -18.50 13.61
N ILE A 253 8.66 -17.44 13.09
CA ILE A 253 9.33 -16.22 12.58
C ILE A 253 8.89 -15.04 13.43
N ARG A 254 9.84 -14.17 13.77
CA ARG A 254 9.59 -12.91 14.49
C ARG A 254 10.33 -11.78 13.79
N LEU A 255 9.58 -10.77 13.33
CA LEU A 255 10.15 -9.50 12.91
C LEU A 255 9.97 -8.51 14.04
N HIS A 256 11.07 -8.23 14.72
CA HIS A 256 11.11 -7.33 15.87
C HIS A 256 11.40 -5.89 15.45
N GLN A 257 11.15 -4.95 16.37
CA GLN A 257 11.58 -3.58 16.24
C GLN A 257 13.09 -3.47 15.95
N GLY A 258 13.46 -2.49 15.12
CA GLY A 258 14.84 -2.30 14.64
C GLY A 258 15.21 -3.27 13.53
N TYR A 259 14.21 -3.77 12.79
CA TYR A 259 14.40 -4.63 11.61
C TYR A 259 15.14 -5.94 11.90
N ARG A 260 15.03 -6.48 13.11
CA ARG A 260 15.65 -7.73 13.50
C ARG A 260 14.72 -8.90 13.17
N LEU A 261 15.09 -9.69 12.16
CA LEU A 261 14.40 -10.92 11.78
C LEU A 261 14.98 -12.12 12.54
N GLU A 262 14.12 -12.85 13.23
CA GLU A 262 14.46 -14.06 13.97
C GLU A 262 13.67 -15.26 13.44
N ILE A 263 14.37 -16.34 13.12
CA ILE A 263 13.80 -17.61 12.65
C ILE A 263 14.20 -18.69 13.65
N ILE A 264 13.22 -19.33 14.27
CA ILE A 264 13.38 -20.34 15.29
C ILE A 264 12.84 -21.67 14.74
N ASN A 265 13.64 -22.73 14.72
CA ASN A 265 13.22 -24.08 14.33
C ASN A 265 14.10 -25.15 14.97
N ASN A 266 13.93 -26.42 14.58
CA ASN A 266 14.68 -27.54 15.12
C ASN A 266 16.20 -27.50 14.86
N LYS A 267 16.67 -26.60 13.99
CA LYS A 267 18.11 -26.37 13.74
C LYS A 267 18.69 -25.28 14.64
N GLY A 268 17.86 -24.62 15.45
CA GLY A 268 18.23 -23.52 16.33
C GLY A 268 17.56 -22.20 15.96
N THR A 269 18.17 -21.11 16.41
CA THR A 269 17.70 -19.73 16.15
C THR A 269 18.68 -19.00 15.26
N ALA A 270 18.16 -18.47 14.14
CA ALA A 270 18.91 -17.60 13.26
C ALA A 270 18.39 -16.16 13.41
N ILE A 271 19.30 -15.20 13.54
CA ILE A 271 18.98 -13.76 13.65
C ILE A 271 19.68 -13.03 12.53
N SER A 272 18.96 -12.13 11.85
CA SER A 272 19.51 -11.27 10.79
C SER A 272 18.96 -9.84 10.90
N ASP A 273 19.77 -8.88 10.49
CA ASP A 273 19.34 -7.50 10.26
C ASP A 273 18.75 -7.43 8.83
N VAL A 274 17.50 -6.98 8.75
CA VAL A 274 16.77 -6.81 7.49
C VAL A 274 16.37 -5.35 7.29
N SER A 275 17.20 -4.43 7.77
CA SER A 275 17.01 -2.99 7.61
C SER A 275 16.85 -2.59 6.14
N PRO A 276 15.94 -1.67 5.83
CA PRO A 276 15.80 -1.12 4.49
C PRO A 276 17.04 -0.33 4.07
N ARG A 277 17.29 -0.28 2.77
CA ARG A 277 18.35 0.56 2.20
C ARG A 277 18.03 2.04 2.41
N MET A 278 19.00 2.82 2.84
CA MET A 278 18.88 4.28 2.89
C MET A 278 19.12 4.86 1.50
N LEU A 279 18.07 5.33 0.84
CA LEU A 279 18.18 6.05 -0.43
C LEU A 279 18.76 7.45 -0.20
N SER A 280 19.35 8.06 -1.24
CA SER A 280 20.01 9.37 -1.14
C SER A 280 19.07 10.51 -0.72
N TRP A 281 17.79 10.39 -1.06
CA TRP A 281 16.73 11.35 -0.75
C TRP A 281 15.88 10.94 0.47
N ALA A 282 16.11 9.72 1.01
CA ALA A 282 15.34 9.22 2.13
C ALA A 282 15.83 9.81 3.46
N SER A 283 14.92 9.90 4.41
CA SER A 283 15.20 10.40 5.76
C SER A 283 14.52 9.56 6.83
N ARG A 284 15.15 9.44 8.01
CA ARG A 284 14.49 8.82 9.17
C ARG A 284 13.42 9.76 9.71
N PRO A 285 12.28 9.22 10.18
CA PRO A 285 11.93 7.79 10.27
C PRO A 285 11.34 7.19 8.97
N TRP A 286 11.12 7.97 7.92
CA TRP A 286 10.35 7.61 6.71
C TRP A 286 11.08 6.65 5.75
N HIS A 287 12.37 6.40 5.94
CA HIS A 287 13.23 5.66 5.03
C HIS A 287 12.70 4.27 4.62
N ASN A 288 12.01 3.54 5.52
CA ASN A 288 11.40 2.25 5.21
C ASN A 288 10.23 2.38 4.24
N ILE A 289 9.40 3.41 4.42
CA ILE A 289 8.31 3.74 3.48
C ILE A 289 8.89 4.22 2.15
N GLN A 290 9.87 5.11 2.19
CA GLN A 290 10.49 5.69 0.99
C GLN A 290 11.18 4.63 0.12
N GLU A 291 11.87 3.68 0.74
CA GLU A 291 12.49 2.55 0.02
C GLU A 291 11.43 1.66 -0.64
N SER A 292 10.31 1.41 0.02
CA SER A 292 9.24 0.61 -0.56
C SER A 292 8.50 1.31 -1.71
N VAL A 293 8.47 2.66 -1.74
CA VAL A 293 7.98 3.43 -2.90
C VAL A 293 8.87 3.17 -4.12
N TYR A 294 10.20 3.19 -3.94
CA TYR A 294 11.13 2.81 -5.00
C TYR A 294 10.89 1.37 -5.48
N ALA A 295 10.78 0.44 -4.55
CA ALA A 295 10.66 -0.98 -4.89
C ALA A 295 9.37 -1.30 -5.68
N ILE A 296 8.22 -0.71 -5.30
CA ILE A 296 6.96 -0.92 -6.03
C ILE A 296 6.95 -0.26 -7.40
N GLN A 297 7.56 0.92 -7.55
CA GLN A 297 7.67 1.60 -8.85
C GLN A 297 8.62 0.86 -9.79
N GLN A 298 9.75 0.35 -9.29
CA GLN A 298 10.63 -0.49 -10.09
C GLN A 298 9.91 -1.78 -10.54
N HIS A 299 9.16 -2.42 -9.63
CA HIS A 299 8.34 -3.58 -9.98
C HIS A 299 7.32 -3.26 -11.09
N TRP A 300 6.65 -2.09 -11.03
CA TRP A 300 5.74 -1.66 -12.09
C TRP A 300 6.43 -1.63 -13.46
N VAL A 301 7.60 -1.00 -13.54
CA VAL A 301 8.37 -0.89 -14.79
C VAL A 301 8.81 -2.26 -15.30
N ASP A 302 9.31 -3.12 -14.40
CA ASP A 302 9.75 -4.47 -14.74
C ASP A 302 8.59 -5.31 -15.30
N ARG A 303 7.37 -5.17 -14.74
CA ARG A 303 6.17 -5.89 -15.20
C ARG A 303 5.62 -5.35 -16.51
N LEU A 304 5.60 -4.03 -16.71
CA LEU A 304 5.25 -3.47 -18.01
C LEU A 304 6.20 -3.94 -19.12
N ALA A 305 7.48 -4.11 -18.79
CA ALA A 305 8.48 -4.57 -19.76
C ALA A 305 8.41 -6.09 -20.06
N SER A 306 7.89 -6.91 -19.12
CA SER A 306 7.77 -8.37 -19.27
C SER A 306 6.39 -8.85 -19.68
N ASP A 307 5.39 -7.96 -19.73
CA ASP A 307 3.96 -8.28 -19.93
C ASP A 307 3.41 -9.28 -18.90
N GLU A 308 3.96 -9.23 -17.67
CA GLU A 308 3.53 -10.07 -16.55
C GLU A 308 2.62 -9.28 -15.59
N GLU A 309 1.70 -9.95 -14.93
CA GLU A 309 0.81 -9.32 -13.94
C GLU A 309 1.60 -8.74 -12.76
N THR A 310 1.20 -7.56 -12.31
CA THR A 310 1.77 -6.90 -11.13
C THR A 310 1.29 -7.55 -9.84
N SER A 311 2.15 -7.61 -8.82
CA SER A 311 1.83 -8.24 -7.53
C SER A 311 0.68 -7.55 -6.79
N THR A 312 0.52 -6.22 -6.95
CA THR A 312 -0.58 -5.43 -6.40
C THR A 312 -1.51 -4.97 -7.53
N SER A 313 -1.85 -5.89 -8.47
CA SER A 313 -2.81 -5.57 -9.54
C SER A 313 -4.13 -5.06 -8.95
N GLY A 314 -4.91 -4.34 -9.77
CA GLY A 314 -6.23 -3.90 -9.35
C GLY A 314 -7.09 -5.05 -8.84
N ALA A 315 -7.02 -6.22 -9.48
CA ALA A 315 -7.75 -7.42 -9.06
C ALA A 315 -7.22 -8.00 -7.73
N ASP A 316 -5.91 -8.02 -7.50
CA ASP A 316 -5.35 -8.44 -6.22
C ASP A 316 -5.71 -7.44 -5.09
N ASN A 317 -5.54 -6.14 -5.34
CA ASN A 317 -5.80 -5.13 -4.31
C ASN A 317 -7.30 -4.96 -4.00
N LEU A 318 -8.20 -5.31 -4.94
CA LEU A 318 -9.64 -5.37 -4.67
C LEU A 318 -9.95 -6.28 -3.47
N LYS A 319 -9.19 -7.36 -3.30
CA LYS A 319 -9.32 -8.26 -2.13
C LYS A 319 -8.85 -7.59 -0.84
N THR A 320 -7.76 -6.83 -0.87
CA THR A 320 -7.29 -6.04 0.29
C THR A 320 -8.31 -4.95 0.64
N PHE A 321 -8.83 -4.25 -0.36
CA PHE A 321 -9.85 -3.21 -0.14
C PHE A 321 -11.15 -3.79 0.42
N ALA A 322 -11.56 -4.99 -0.01
CA ALA A 322 -12.70 -5.69 0.57
C ALA A 322 -12.51 -6.01 2.06
N LEU A 323 -11.27 -6.29 2.52
CA LEU A 323 -10.99 -6.46 3.96
C LEU A 323 -11.19 -5.17 4.75
N VAL A 324 -10.82 -4.01 4.19
CA VAL A 324 -11.08 -2.71 4.81
C VAL A 324 -12.57 -2.49 5.00
N GLU A 325 -13.37 -2.70 3.96
CA GLU A 325 -14.84 -2.55 4.01
C GLU A 325 -15.48 -3.57 4.97
N ALA A 326 -15.01 -4.82 4.94
CA ALA A 326 -15.45 -5.86 5.87
C ALA A 326 -15.13 -5.51 7.33
N ALA A 327 -13.95 -4.92 7.59
CA ALA A 327 -13.54 -4.53 8.94
C ALA A 327 -14.42 -3.41 9.50
N TYR A 328 -14.76 -2.39 8.71
CA TYR A 328 -15.71 -1.35 9.11
C TYR A 328 -17.12 -1.94 9.32
N SER A 329 -17.58 -2.80 8.41
CA SER A 329 -18.87 -3.48 8.56
C SER A 329 -18.95 -4.33 9.83
N SER A 330 -17.86 -5.06 10.14
CA SER A 330 -17.76 -5.86 11.37
C SER A 330 -17.72 -5.00 12.62
N ALA A 331 -16.94 -3.91 12.61
CA ALA A 331 -16.85 -2.99 13.75
C ALA A 331 -18.20 -2.33 14.06
N ALA A 332 -18.95 -1.97 13.04
CA ALA A 332 -20.28 -1.35 13.16
C ALA A 332 -21.36 -2.35 13.62
N SER A 333 -21.40 -3.55 13.04
CA SER A 333 -22.43 -4.55 13.33
C SER A 333 -22.15 -5.44 14.54
N GLY A 334 -20.86 -5.57 14.91
CA GLY A 334 -20.40 -6.51 15.93
C GLY A 334 -20.26 -7.95 15.42
N ASN A 335 -20.60 -8.23 14.17
CA ASN A 335 -20.66 -9.56 13.57
C ASN A 335 -19.37 -9.95 12.83
N ARG A 336 -19.18 -11.26 12.63
CA ARG A 336 -18.25 -11.81 11.64
C ARG A 336 -18.75 -11.50 10.24
N ILE A 337 -17.85 -11.08 9.36
CA ILE A 337 -18.16 -10.76 7.96
C ILE A 337 -17.50 -11.80 7.05
N ASP A 338 -18.28 -12.35 6.12
CA ASP A 338 -17.81 -13.20 5.02
C ASP A 338 -17.25 -12.27 3.91
N VAL A 339 -15.95 -12.33 3.69
CA VAL A 339 -15.27 -11.49 2.70
C VAL A 339 -15.54 -11.96 1.27
N LYS A 340 -15.70 -13.28 1.06
CA LYS A 340 -15.99 -13.81 -0.28
C LYS A 340 -17.33 -13.30 -0.81
N ALA A 341 -18.33 -13.21 0.06
CA ALA A 341 -19.64 -12.66 -0.31
C ALA A 341 -19.58 -11.19 -0.74
N MET A 342 -18.59 -10.41 -0.27
CA MET A 342 -18.41 -9.01 -0.68
C MET A 342 -17.73 -8.88 -2.05
N LEU A 343 -16.95 -9.88 -2.45
CA LEU A 343 -16.24 -9.88 -3.73
C LEU A 343 -17.11 -10.41 -4.87
N ALA A 344 -18.10 -11.25 -4.57
CA ALA A 344 -19.12 -11.70 -5.52
C ALA A 344 -19.96 -10.50 -5.99
#